data_dd0a4270d1ac64ab1abf24fde14785b2
#
_entry.id   dd0a4270d1ac64ab1abf24fde14785b2
#
_cell.length_a   1.000
_cell.length_b   1.000
_cell.length_c   1.000
_cell.angle_alpha   90.00
_cell.angle_beta   90.00
_cell.angle_gamma   90.00
#
_symmetry.space_group_name_H-M   'P 1'
#
loop_
_entity.id
_entity.type
_entity.pdbx_description
1 polymer ?
#
loop_
_entity_poly.entity_id
_entity_poly.type
_entity_poly.pdbx_seq_one_letter_code
_entity_poly.pdbx_strand_id
1 'polypeptide(L)'
;MRCCTKTPTARQDSPRRAGIHLLLFLLAPLCGGAVCQETTLHSQSNVVVIPALVKSAQGEIVYGLEAKDFVVEDDGVEQVVHLDEAAEGQPVSMVIAIQRGRRADYEFPRMRGLSAMLDPLVAEGHSSVAIVEFDSQVQTAQDFTGSSEKIAWTLKELQPGDGGAAILDAVDYSVKMLENTPKERQRVLLLISETRDHGSQAKVEDVVAKIGQSSAAVYALTFSPSRSNILDTMRGNNMNEMHPSPDLLAPLIMAAEAMKKNMPKTVAAMTGGEYEMFATGKNFDLRMIDFSNHLHSRYLLSIEPRSPHGGLHQLRVRLRNAGDRTVLARSSYWAAGAK
;
A
#
# COMPACT_ATOMS: atom_id res chain seq x y z
N MET A 1 -65.13 -7.24 15.76
CA MET A 1 -65.64 -7.39 17.15
C MET A 1 -64.66 -6.62 18.00
N ARG A 2 -65.00 -5.38 18.40
CA ARG A 2 -65.50 -4.94 19.70
C ARG A 2 -64.48 -5.24 20.81
N CYS A 3 -64.04 -4.36 21.68
CA CYS A 3 -64.49 -3.06 22.23
C CYS A 3 -63.42 -2.68 23.26
N CYS A 4 -63.02 -1.44 23.34
CA CYS A 4 -63.42 -0.43 24.33
C CYS A 4 -63.19 -0.86 25.78
N THR A 5 -62.69 -0.07 26.71
CA THR A 5 -62.92 1.29 27.18
C THR A 5 -62.10 1.54 28.44
N LYS A 6 -61.60 2.68 28.65
CA LYS A 6 -61.96 3.88 29.40
C LYS A 6 -61.17 4.11 30.68
N THR A 7 -60.65 5.33 30.78
CA THR A 7 -60.31 6.11 31.98
C THR A 7 -61.50 6.31 32.94
N PRO A 8 -61.30 6.70 34.21
CA PRO A 8 -61.36 8.11 34.51
C PRO A 8 -60.54 8.66 35.70
N THR A 9 -60.22 9.91 35.59
CA THR A 9 -60.09 11.06 36.51
C THR A 9 -60.75 11.08 37.86
N ALA A 10 -60.12 11.72 38.87
CA ALA A 10 -60.60 12.66 39.86
C ALA A 10 -59.47 13.09 40.81
N ARG A 11 -59.06 14.27 40.96
CA ARG A 11 -59.49 15.59 41.43
C ARG A 11 -59.74 15.68 42.94
N GLN A 12 -59.16 16.78 43.53
CA GLN A 12 -59.47 17.54 44.73
C GLN A 12 -58.81 17.06 46.05
N ASP A 13 -58.30 17.84 46.97
CA ASP A 13 -58.34 19.28 47.26
C ASP A 13 -57.27 19.65 48.29
N SER A 14 -56.90 20.93 48.35
CA SER A 14 -56.07 21.52 49.40
C SER A 14 -56.88 21.86 50.66
N PRO A 15 -56.27 22.10 51.81
CA PRO A 15 -56.23 23.48 52.25
C PRO A 15 -54.95 23.93 53.02
N ARG A 16 -54.77 25.23 52.92
CA ARG A 16 -53.84 26.12 53.58
C ARG A 16 -53.74 25.96 55.09
N ARG A 17 -52.55 26.07 55.68
CA ARG A 17 -52.32 26.86 56.89
C ARG A 17 -50.89 27.42 56.94
N ALA A 18 -50.87 28.69 57.35
CA ALA A 18 -49.74 29.56 57.53
C ALA A 18 -48.92 29.23 58.80
N GLY A 19 -47.65 29.57 58.79
CA GLY A 19 -46.99 29.86 60.08
C GLY A 19 -45.50 29.72 60.12
N ILE A 20 -44.85 30.87 60.11
CA ILE A 20 -43.69 31.22 60.98
C ILE A 20 -42.29 30.86 60.52
N HIS A 21 -41.54 31.94 60.29
CA HIS A 21 -40.11 32.08 60.10
C HIS A 21 -39.22 31.34 61.09
N LEU A 22 -38.19 30.67 60.58
CA LEU A 22 -36.94 30.54 61.30
C LEU A 22 -35.78 30.57 60.26
N LEU A 23 -35.04 31.67 60.29
CA LEU A 23 -33.85 31.91 59.50
C LEU A 23 -32.73 31.06 60.14
N LEU A 24 -32.29 30.00 59.45
CA LEU A 24 -31.10 29.28 59.84
C LEU A 24 -30.10 29.39 58.67
N PHE A 25 -29.11 30.26 58.85
CA PHE A 25 -27.93 30.34 58.02
C PHE A 25 -27.15 29.02 58.12
N LEU A 26 -27.18 28.19 57.10
CA LEU A 26 -26.32 27.05 56.99
C LEU A 26 -25.17 27.40 56.01
N LEU A 27 -23.98 27.63 56.56
CA LEU A 27 -22.74 27.69 55.84
C LEU A 27 -22.52 26.35 55.16
N ALA A 28 -22.64 26.27 53.84
CA ALA A 28 -22.23 25.12 53.04
C ALA A 28 -20.71 25.32 52.69
N PRO A 29 -19.85 24.33 52.97
CA PRO A 29 -18.48 24.41 52.49
C PRO A 29 -18.47 24.13 50.96
N LEU A 30 -17.91 25.09 50.22
CA LEU A 30 -17.54 24.86 48.82
C LEU A 30 -16.44 23.80 48.78
N CYS A 31 -16.80 22.53 48.64
CA CYS A 31 -15.88 21.53 48.12
C CYS A 31 -15.72 21.76 46.64
N GLY A 32 -14.67 22.50 46.25
CA GLY A 32 -14.20 22.57 44.89
C GLY A 32 -13.74 21.15 44.44
N GLY A 33 -14.60 20.45 43.70
CA GLY A 33 -14.20 19.22 43.02
C GLY A 33 -13.12 19.57 41.99
N ALA A 34 -11.88 19.25 42.30
CA ALA A 34 -10.83 19.21 41.29
C ALA A 34 -11.23 18.12 40.27
N VAL A 35 -11.73 18.53 39.10
CA VAL A 35 -11.88 17.66 37.96
C VAL A 35 -10.46 17.35 37.50
N CYS A 36 -9.97 16.18 37.89
CA CYS A 36 -8.76 15.60 37.33
C CYS A 36 -9.09 15.29 35.85
N GLN A 37 -8.69 16.19 34.94
CA GLN A 37 -8.66 15.86 33.53
C GLN A 37 -7.55 14.82 33.34
N GLU A 38 -7.94 13.56 33.22
CA GLU A 38 -7.08 12.54 32.64
C GLU A 38 -6.78 12.95 31.22
N THR A 39 -5.59 13.54 31.02
CA THR A 39 -5.02 13.73 29.68
C THR A 39 -4.66 12.33 29.19
N THR A 40 -5.56 11.69 28.48
CA THR A 40 -5.26 10.51 27.67
C THR A 40 -4.30 10.99 26.59
N LEU A 41 -3.01 10.80 26.81
CA LEU A 41 -1.98 10.88 25.78
C LEU A 41 -2.27 9.73 24.81
N HIS A 42 -2.99 10.01 23.75
CA HIS A 42 -3.02 9.16 22.56
C HIS A 42 -1.64 9.26 21.91
N SER A 43 -0.69 8.46 22.37
CA SER A 43 0.52 8.17 21.62
C SER A 43 0.07 7.37 20.38
N GLN A 44 -0.16 8.04 19.28
CA GLN A 44 -0.20 7.36 17.99
C GLN A 44 1.25 6.97 17.68
N SER A 45 1.61 5.74 18.02
CA SER A 45 2.85 5.15 17.56
C SER A 45 2.77 5.06 16.03
N ASN A 46 3.51 5.92 15.34
CA ASN A 46 3.61 5.92 13.88
C ASN A 46 4.59 4.82 13.46
N VAL A 47 4.20 3.56 13.62
CA VAL A 47 4.99 2.43 13.15
C VAL A 47 4.99 2.41 11.64
N VAL A 48 6.20 2.44 11.06
CA VAL A 48 6.39 2.26 9.62
C VAL A 48 6.83 0.83 9.36
N VAL A 49 5.99 0.09 8.64
CA VAL A 49 6.28 -1.30 8.24
C VAL A 49 7.01 -1.30 6.91
N ILE A 50 8.10 -2.05 6.85
CA ILE A 50 9.04 -2.10 5.72
C ILE A 50 9.25 -3.56 5.30
N PRO A 51 8.47 -4.07 4.33
CA PRO A 51 8.74 -5.37 3.75
C PRO A 51 10.10 -5.36 3.03
N ALA A 52 10.97 -6.31 3.37
CA ALA A 52 12.31 -6.41 2.80
C ALA A 52 12.57 -7.83 2.26
N LEU A 53 13.06 -7.93 1.04
CA LEU A 53 13.52 -9.17 0.43
C LEU A 53 15.05 -9.14 0.33
N VAL A 54 15.70 -10.18 0.80
CA VAL A 54 17.18 -10.30 0.72
C VAL A 54 17.54 -11.40 -0.26
N LYS A 55 18.40 -11.06 -1.23
CA LYS A 55 18.89 -11.99 -2.26
C LYS A 55 20.40 -12.13 -2.19
N SER A 56 20.90 -13.34 -2.49
CA SER A 56 22.31 -13.61 -2.73
C SER A 56 22.77 -13.02 -4.07
N ALA A 57 24.06 -13.05 -4.36
CA ALA A 57 24.61 -12.69 -5.67
C ALA A 57 24.04 -13.55 -6.82
N GLN A 58 23.60 -14.76 -6.53
CA GLN A 58 22.98 -15.68 -7.49
C GLN A 58 21.48 -15.43 -7.67
N GLY A 59 20.90 -14.48 -6.89
CA GLY A 59 19.47 -14.16 -6.90
C GLY A 59 18.61 -15.04 -6.00
N GLU A 60 19.21 -15.93 -5.23
CA GLU A 60 18.49 -16.80 -4.29
C GLU A 60 18.06 -16.04 -3.04
N ILE A 61 16.91 -16.41 -2.48
CA ILE A 61 16.37 -15.78 -1.27
C ILE A 61 17.23 -16.19 -0.06
N VAL A 62 17.61 -15.21 0.74
CA VAL A 62 18.38 -15.41 1.97
C VAL A 62 17.43 -15.39 3.15
N TYR A 63 17.41 -16.46 3.94
CA TYR A 63 16.62 -16.62 5.15
C TYR A 63 17.48 -16.58 6.42
N GLY A 64 16.83 -16.50 7.58
CA GLY A 64 17.50 -16.62 8.89
C GLY A 64 18.23 -15.37 9.36
N LEU A 65 17.93 -14.19 8.79
CA LEU A 65 18.45 -12.92 9.27
C LEU A 65 17.62 -12.43 10.48
N GLU A 66 18.31 -11.77 11.40
CA GLU A 66 17.72 -11.18 12.60
C GLU A 66 17.66 -9.65 12.48
N ALA A 67 16.87 -8.98 13.33
CA ALA A 67 16.76 -7.52 13.35
C ALA A 67 18.13 -6.80 13.40
N LYS A 68 19.09 -7.36 14.16
CA LYS A 68 20.45 -6.81 14.28
C LYS A 68 21.26 -6.82 12.98
N ASP A 69 20.87 -7.65 12.01
CA ASP A 69 21.55 -7.73 10.72
C ASP A 69 21.15 -6.61 9.77
N PHE A 70 20.02 -5.97 10.05
CA PHE A 70 19.51 -4.86 9.26
C PHE A 70 19.92 -3.49 9.82
N VAL A 71 20.09 -2.55 8.92
CA VAL A 71 20.22 -1.13 9.22
C VAL A 71 19.18 -0.41 8.39
N VAL A 72 18.32 0.33 9.05
CA VAL A 72 17.29 1.17 8.42
C VAL A 72 17.61 2.62 8.74
N GLU A 73 17.72 3.43 7.72
CA GLU A 73 17.92 4.87 7.82
C GLU A 73 16.64 5.57 7.33
N ASP A 74 16.14 6.53 8.10
CA ASP A 74 15.04 7.43 7.77
C ASP A 74 15.64 8.83 7.60
N ASP A 75 15.58 9.39 6.39
CA ASP A 75 16.24 10.63 5.98
C ASP A 75 17.72 10.70 6.41
N GLY A 76 18.41 9.56 6.30
CA GLY A 76 19.82 9.41 6.67
C GLY A 76 20.09 9.20 8.16
N VAL A 77 19.07 9.10 8.99
CA VAL A 77 19.19 8.85 10.44
C VAL A 77 18.88 7.38 10.73
N GLU A 78 19.86 6.64 11.30
CA GLU A 78 19.66 5.23 11.67
C GLU A 78 18.56 5.09 12.74
N GLN A 79 17.63 4.17 12.49
CA GLN A 79 16.48 3.88 13.34
C GLN A 79 16.66 2.56 14.07
N VAL A 80 15.93 2.39 15.17
CA VAL A 80 15.82 1.09 15.84
C VAL A 80 14.90 0.19 15.01
N VAL A 81 15.42 -0.98 14.67
CA VAL A 81 14.72 -1.93 13.80
C VAL A 81 14.11 -3.04 14.65
N HIS A 82 12.84 -3.32 14.45
CA HIS A 82 12.17 -4.52 14.93
C HIS A 82 11.93 -5.44 13.73
N LEU A 83 12.05 -6.74 13.97
CA LEU A 83 11.70 -7.77 12.99
C LEU A 83 10.42 -8.41 13.50
N ASP A 84 9.36 -8.21 12.76
CA ASP A 84 8.09 -8.88 13.03
C ASP A 84 8.12 -10.27 12.40
N GLU A 85 7.52 -11.23 13.05
CA GLU A 85 7.35 -12.56 12.46
C GLU A 85 6.50 -12.38 11.19
N ALA A 86 7.08 -12.72 10.04
CA ALA A 86 6.30 -12.80 8.83
C ALA A 86 5.21 -13.86 9.05
N ALA A 87 3.96 -13.47 8.99
CA ALA A 87 2.87 -14.41 9.09
C ALA A 87 2.90 -15.30 7.84
N GLU A 88 3.55 -16.45 7.95
CA GLU A 88 3.48 -17.48 6.92
C GLU A 88 2.00 -17.74 6.62
N GLY A 89 1.61 -17.64 5.35
CA GLY A 89 0.22 -17.82 4.94
C GLY A 89 -0.70 -16.60 5.14
N GLN A 90 -0.15 -15.39 5.35
CA GLN A 90 -0.98 -14.19 5.40
C GLN A 90 -1.78 -14.04 4.09
N PRO A 91 -3.13 -13.91 4.17
CA PRO A 91 -3.96 -13.75 2.99
C PRO A 91 -3.58 -12.54 2.17
N VAL A 92 -3.66 -12.65 0.85
CA VAL A 92 -3.31 -11.58 -0.08
C VAL A 92 -4.58 -10.98 -0.70
N SER A 93 -4.65 -9.65 -0.73
CA SER A 93 -5.53 -8.91 -1.62
C SER A 93 -4.70 -8.34 -2.75
N MET A 94 -4.90 -8.87 -3.96
CA MET A 94 -4.12 -8.49 -5.14
C MET A 94 -4.98 -7.78 -6.16
N VAL A 95 -4.49 -6.66 -6.70
CA VAL A 95 -5.00 -6.06 -7.92
C VAL A 95 -3.99 -6.34 -9.03
N ILE A 96 -4.46 -6.84 -10.16
CA ILE A 96 -3.67 -6.97 -11.38
C ILE A 96 -4.12 -5.88 -12.31
N ALA A 97 -3.27 -4.87 -12.54
CA ALA A 97 -3.53 -3.80 -13.48
C ALA A 97 -2.83 -4.10 -14.80
N ILE A 98 -3.60 -4.30 -15.86
CA ILE A 98 -3.12 -4.72 -17.17
C ILE A 98 -3.36 -3.61 -18.18
N GLN A 99 -2.29 -3.13 -18.79
CA GLN A 99 -2.39 -2.24 -19.94
C GLN A 99 -2.97 -2.98 -21.13
N ARG A 100 -3.99 -2.41 -21.77
CA ARG A 100 -4.58 -2.91 -23.01
C ARG A 100 -4.43 -1.92 -24.17
N GLY A 101 -4.09 -0.67 -23.87
CA GLY A 101 -3.91 0.37 -24.86
C GLY A 101 -2.57 0.30 -25.60
N ARG A 102 -2.41 1.14 -26.62
CA ARG A 102 -1.23 1.23 -27.48
C ARG A 102 -0.94 -0.11 -28.18
N ARG A 103 0.21 -0.72 -27.86
CA ARG A 103 0.65 -2.00 -28.43
C ARG A 103 0.61 -3.15 -27.42
N ALA A 104 -0.09 -2.99 -26.30
CA ALA A 104 -0.16 -4.00 -25.27
C ALA A 104 -0.83 -5.30 -25.75
N ASP A 105 -1.70 -5.23 -26.74
CA ASP A 105 -2.34 -6.38 -27.39
C ASP A 105 -1.34 -7.38 -27.97
N TYR A 106 -0.17 -6.91 -28.44
CA TYR A 106 0.91 -7.80 -28.91
C TYR A 106 1.55 -8.61 -27.78
N GLU A 107 1.35 -8.21 -26.53
CA GLU A 107 1.88 -8.88 -25.35
C GLU A 107 0.92 -9.93 -24.77
N PHE A 108 -0.38 -9.85 -25.05
CA PHE A 108 -1.39 -10.80 -24.52
C PHE A 108 -1.04 -12.27 -24.77
N PRO A 109 -0.55 -12.68 -25.96
CA PRO A 109 -0.12 -14.05 -26.18
C PRO A 109 1.02 -14.52 -25.26
N ARG A 110 1.84 -13.58 -24.76
CA ARG A 110 2.96 -13.88 -23.86
C ARG A 110 2.53 -14.08 -22.41
N MET A 111 1.34 -13.59 -22.04
CA MET A 111 0.76 -13.65 -20.69
C MET A 111 -0.24 -14.78 -20.48
N ARG A 112 -0.36 -15.71 -21.45
CA ARG A 112 -1.37 -16.81 -21.41
C ARG A 112 -1.29 -17.69 -20.17
N GLY A 113 -0.10 -17.81 -19.56
CA GLY A 113 0.11 -18.57 -18.34
C GLY A 113 -0.33 -17.85 -17.05
N LEU A 114 -0.69 -16.57 -17.13
CA LEU A 114 -0.95 -15.74 -15.93
C LEU A 114 -2.02 -16.34 -15.02
N SER A 115 -3.15 -16.81 -15.56
CA SER A 115 -4.22 -17.41 -14.75
C SER A 115 -3.75 -18.63 -13.97
N ALA A 116 -3.03 -19.55 -14.63
CA ALA A 116 -2.52 -20.76 -14.00
C ALA A 116 -1.50 -20.46 -12.88
N MET A 117 -0.75 -19.38 -13.01
CA MET A 117 0.21 -18.95 -11.98
C MET A 117 -0.46 -18.29 -10.77
N LEU A 118 -1.69 -17.82 -10.92
CA LEU A 118 -2.49 -17.25 -9.82
C LEU A 118 -3.29 -18.32 -9.07
N ASP A 119 -3.49 -19.50 -9.67
CA ASP A 119 -4.28 -20.57 -9.05
C ASP A 119 -3.79 -20.94 -7.65
N PRO A 120 -2.48 -21.14 -7.38
CA PRO A 120 -2.01 -21.44 -6.04
C PRO A 120 -2.35 -20.35 -5.02
N LEU A 121 -2.30 -19.07 -5.43
CA LEU A 121 -2.58 -17.94 -4.56
C LEU A 121 -4.03 -17.93 -4.05
N VAL A 122 -4.99 -18.33 -4.90
CA VAL A 122 -6.42 -18.30 -4.56
C VAL A 122 -6.95 -19.67 -4.11
N ALA A 123 -6.23 -20.77 -4.38
CA ALA A 123 -6.68 -22.13 -4.09
C ALA A 123 -6.93 -22.38 -2.59
N GLU A 124 -6.20 -21.71 -1.70
CA GLU A 124 -6.35 -21.84 -0.25
C GLU A 124 -7.58 -21.08 0.30
N GLY A 125 -8.31 -20.36 -0.56
CA GLY A 125 -9.58 -19.71 -0.23
C GLY A 125 -9.46 -18.43 0.63
N HIS A 126 -8.27 -18.03 0.99
CA HIS A 126 -8.04 -16.86 1.86
C HIS A 126 -7.62 -15.61 1.07
N SER A 127 -7.00 -15.76 -0.10
CA SER A 127 -6.57 -14.65 -0.96
C SER A 127 -7.64 -14.29 -2.00
N SER A 128 -7.59 -13.06 -2.49
CA SER A 128 -8.52 -12.57 -3.52
C SER A 128 -7.80 -11.70 -4.54
N VAL A 129 -8.24 -11.81 -5.79
CA VAL A 129 -7.66 -11.10 -6.94
C VAL A 129 -8.73 -10.27 -7.62
N ALA A 130 -8.42 -9.00 -7.91
CA ALA A 130 -9.20 -8.13 -8.79
C ALA A 130 -8.39 -7.86 -10.07
N ILE A 131 -9.07 -7.64 -11.19
CA ILE A 131 -8.45 -7.30 -12.45
C ILE A 131 -8.92 -5.91 -12.88
N VAL A 132 -7.95 -5.03 -13.07
CA VAL A 132 -8.11 -3.69 -13.61
C VAL A 132 -7.49 -3.67 -15.00
N GLU A 133 -8.20 -3.19 -15.97
CA GLU A 133 -7.69 -2.96 -17.32
C GLU A 133 -7.61 -1.46 -17.61
N PHE A 134 -6.61 -1.04 -18.36
CA PHE A 134 -6.46 0.37 -18.69
C PHE A 134 -5.84 0.62 -20.07
N ASP A 135 -6.26 1.74 -20.63
CA ASP A 135 -5.74 2.37 -21.83
C ASP A 135 -5.65 3.90 -21.57
N SER A 136 -6.40 4.76 -22.24
CA SER A 136 -6.59 6.16 -21.81
C SER A 136 -7.55 6.29 -20.64
N GLN A 137 -8.24 5.20 -20.29
CA GLN A 137 -9.20 5.09 -19.18
C GLN A 137 -8.87 3.88 -18.32
N VAL A 138 -9.28 3.93 -17.05
CA VAL A 138 -9.09 2.83 -16.10
C VAL A 138 -10.44 2.28 -15.71
N GLN A 139 -10.59 0.95 -15.76
CA GLN A 139 -11.83 0.28 -15.35
C GLN A 139 -11.55 -1.06 -14.66
N THR A 140 -12.46 -1.45 -13.76
CA THR A 140 -12.44 -2.78 -13.17
C THR A 140 -13.08 -3.78 -14.12
N ALA A 141 -12.27 -4.74 -14.61
CA ALA A 141 -12.75 -5.85 -15.40
C ALA A 141 -13.34 -6.98 -14.52
N GLN A 142 -12.73 -7.20 -13.34
CA GLN A 142 -13.18 -8.15 -12.32
C GLN A 142 -12.92 -7.60 -10.94
N ASP A 143 -13.94 -7.52 -10.10
CA ASP A 143 -13.80 -7.18 -8.70
C ASP A 143 -13.17 -8.33 -7.90
N PHE A 144 -12.74 -8.09 -6.66
CA PHE A 144 -12.06 -9.08 -5.83
C PHE A 144 -12.81 -10.42 -5.77
N THR A 145 -12.12 -11.47 -6.18
CA THR A 145 -12.65 -12.83 -6.19
C THR A 145 -11.56 -13.85 -5.82
N GLY A 146 -11.96 -14.93 -5.15
CA GLY A 146 -11.13 -16.11 -4.92
C GLY A 146 -11.37 -17.21 -5.97
N SER A 147 -12.13 -16.95 -7.06
CA SER A 147 -12.43 -17.94 -8.08
C SER A 147 -11.41 -17.88 -9.22
N SER A 148 -10.56 -18.90 -9.31
CA SER A 148 -9.63 -19.09 -10.43
C SER A 148 -10.34 -19.09 -11.78
N GLU A 149 -11.56 -19.65 -11.85
CA GLU A 149 -12.34 -19.71 -13.07
C GLU A 149 -12.75 -18.31 -13.57
N LYS A 150 -13.23 -17.44 -12.67
CA LYS A 150 -13.58 -16.06 -13.01
C LYS A 150 -12.34 -15.27 -13.45
N ILE A 151 -11.21 -15.43 -12.75
CA ILE A 151 -9.94 -14.80 -13.10
C ILE A 151 -9.51 -15.22 -14.49
N ALA A 152 -9.49 -16.54 -14.78
CA ALA A 152 -9.10 -17.10 -16.06
C ALA A 152 -10.00 -16.61 -17.19
N TRP A 153 -11.31 -16.57 -16.94
CA TRP A 153 -12.28 -16.08 -17.94
C TRP A 153 -12.04 -14.61 -18.26
N THR A 154 -11.90 -13.74 -17.26
CA THR A 154 -11.66 -12.31 -17.46
C THR A 154 -10.35 -12.06 -18.22
N LEU A 155 -9.27 -12.75 -17.86
CA LEU A 155 -7.99 -12.63 -18.55
C LEU A 155 -8.05 -13.09 -20.02
N LYS A 156 -8.90 -14.08 -20.33
CA LYS A 156 -9.11 -14.56 -21.70
C LYS A 156 -9.91 -13.56 -22.53
N GLU A 157 -10.83 -12.84 -21.93
CA GLU A 157 -11.72 -11.88 -22.62
C GLU A 157 -11.10 -10.48 -22.78
N LEU A 158 -9.84 -10.28 -22.36
CA LEU A 158 -9.14 -9.00 -22.57
C LEU A 158 -9.12 -8.61 -24.03
N GLN A 159 -9.57 -7.40 -24.32
CA GLN A 159 -9.62 -6.84 -25.68
C GLN A 159 -8.59 -5.71 -25.83
N PRO A 160 -8.04 -5.50 -27.04
CA PRO A 160 -7.24 -4.34 -27.33
C PRO A 160 -7.95 -3.04 -26.96
N GLY A 161 -7.20 -2.11 -26.38
CA GLY A 161 -7.68 -0.79 -26.02
C GLY A 161 -7.36 0.28 -27.05
N ASP A 162 -7.47 1.52 -26.64
CA ASP A 162 -7.15 2.69 -27.47
C ASP A 162 -5.64 3.03 -27.52
N GLY A 163 -5.29 4.24 -27.96
CA GLY A 163 -3.90 4.72 -28.06
C GLY A 163 -3.27 5.16 -26.75
N GLY A 164 -3.97 5.08 -25.62
CA GLY A 164 -3.51 5.54 -24.29
C GLY A 164 -2.78 4.47 -23.49
N ALA A 165 -2.09 4.91 -22.44
CA ALA A 165 -1.49 4.10 -21.39
C ALA A 165 -1.43 4.93 -20.11
N ALA A 166 -2.59 5.15 -19.48
CA ALA A 166 -2.75 5.95 -18.27
C ALA A 166 -2.27 5.16 -17.04
N ILE A 167 -0.95 4.92 -16.96
CA ILE A 167 -0.34 4.06 -15.93
C ILE A 167 -0.51 4.69 -14.55
N LEU A 168 -0.32 6.01 -14.43
CA LEU A 168 -0.43 6.72 -13.15
C LEU A 168 -1.85 6.63 -12.60
N ASP A 169 -2.86 6.81 -13.47
CA ASP A 169 -4.27 6.66 -13.10
C ASP A 169 -4.58 5.22 -12.68
N ALA A 170 -4.02 4.22 -13.38
CA ALA A 170 -4.19 2.81 -13.05
C ALA A 170 -3.58 2.46 -11.68
N VAL A 171 -2.41 3.03 -11.35
CA VAL A 171 -1.79 2.87 -10.04
C VAL A 171 -2.64 3.53 -8.96
N ASP A 172 -3.09 4.79 -9.17
CA ASP A 172 -3.95 5.51 -8.23
C ASP A 172 -5.25 4.75 -7.93
N TYR A 173 -5.90 4.28 -8.99
CA TYR A 173 -7.14 3.52 -8.91
C TYR A 173 -6.94 2.19 -8.16
N SER A 174 -5.89 1.44 -8.51
CA SER A 174 -5.61 0.13 -7.92
C SER A 174 -5.22 0.23 -6.44
N VAL A 175 -4.41 1.22 -6.08
CA VAL A 175 -4.06 1.48 -4.67
C VAL A 175 -5.30 1.81 -3.87
N LYS A 176 -6.20 2.63 -4.40
CA LYS A 176 -7.49 2.95 -3.75
C LYS A 176 -8.37 1.71 -3.56
N MET A 177 -8.42 0.80 -4.54
CA MET A 177 -9.12 -0.48 -4.38
C MET A 177 -8.53 -1.31 -3.24
N LEU A 178 -7.19 -1.40 -3.17
CA LEU A 178 -6.47 -2.15 -2.13
C LEU A 178 -6.67 -1.54 -0.73
N GLU A 179 -6.74 -0.23 -0.61
CA GLU A 179 -6.99 0.45 0.68
C GLU A 179 -8.35 0.09 1.29
N ASN A 180 -9.33 -0.28 0.47
CA ASN A 180 -10.65 -0.73 0.91
C ASN A 180 -10.69 -2.21 1.32
N THR A 181 -9.57 -2.94 1.21
CA THR A 181 -9.47 -4.33 1.66
C THR A 181 -9.10 -4.41 3.15
N PRO A 182 -9.38 -5.54 3.84
CA PRO A 182 -9.00 -5.73 5.23
C PRO A 182 -7.51 -5.44 5.48
N LYS A 183 -7.20 -4.80 6.61
CA LYS A 183 -5.82 -4.37 6.94
C LYS A 183 -4.89 -5.54 7.25
N GLU A 184 -5.46 -6.65 7.69
CA GLU A 184 -4.78 -7.89 8.04
C GLU A 184 -4.26 -8.65 6.81
N ARG A 185 -4.66 -8.23 5.62
CA ARG A 185 -4.24 -8.82 4.35
C ARG A 185 -3.02 -8.10 3.79
N GLN A 186 -2.13 -8.86 3.20
CA GLN A 186 -1.07 -8.29 2.37
C GLN A 186 -1.69 -7.65 1.12
N ARG A 187 -1.39 -6.39 0.86
CA ARG A 187 -1.90 -5.63 -0.28
C ARG A 187 -0.88 -5.59 -1.39
N VAL A 188 -1.25 -6.06 -2.55
CA VAL A 188 -0.33 -6.23 -3.69
C VAL A 188 -0.96 -5.67 -4.94
N LEU A 189 -0.23 -4.82 -5.64
CA LEU A 189 -0.51 -4.42 -7.01
C LEU A 189 0.49 -5.10 -7.95
N LEU A 190 0.01 -5.95 -8.86
CA LEU A 190 0.78 -6.44 -9.99
C LEU A 190 0.46 -5.57 -11.20
N LEU A 191 1.40 -4.72 -11.59
CA LEU A 191 1.27 -3.80 -12.72
C LEU A 191 1.94 -4.39 -13.96
N ILE A 192 1.18 -4.63 -15.02
CA ILE A 192 1.68 -5.14 -16.30
C ILE A 192 1.50 -4.04 -17.34
N SER A 193 2.59 -3.37 -17.73
CA SER A 193 2.53 -2.18 -18.56
C SER A 193 3.82 -1.91 -19.34
N GLU A 194 3.79 -0.90 -20.20
CA GLU A 194 4.98 -0.27 -20.70
C GLU A 194 5.65 0.62 -19.62
N THR A 195 6.79 1.25 -19.93
CA THR A 195 7.59 1.99 -18.94
C THR A 195 7.18 3.45 -18.77
N ARG A 196 6.47 4.02 -19.73
CA ARG A 196 6.11 5.45 -19.76
C ARG A 196 4.61 5.64 -19.72
N ASP A 197 4.20 6.58 -18.91
CA ASP A 197 2.81 7.01 -18.82
C ASP A 197 2.40 7.80 -20.08
N HIS A 198 1.20 7.56 -20.56
CA HIS A 198 0.61 8.24 -21.70
C HIS A 198 -0.88 8.49 -21.48
N GLY A 199 -1.20 9.68 -20.99
CA GLY A 199 -2.58 10.16 -20.91
C GLY A 199 -3.20 10.17 -19.53
N SER A 200 -2.46 9.86 -18.46
CA SER A 200 -2.98 9.99 -17.10
C SER A 200 -3.37 11.44 -16.76
N GLN A 201 -4.42 11.58 -16.00
CA GLN A 201 -4.95 12.84 -15.50
C GLN A 201 -4.55 13.12 -14.05
N ALA A 202 -4.21 12.08 -13.30
CA ALA A 202 -3.74 12.20 -11.93
C ALA A 202 -2.43 13.00 -11.87
N LYS A 203 -2.29 13.81 -10.82
CA LYS A 203 -1.03 14.52 -10.56
C LYS A 203 -0.04 13.58 -9.92
N VAL A 204 1.20 13.63 -10.39
CA VAL A 204 2.27 12.75 -9.89
C VAL A 204 2.45 12.91 -8.39
N GLU A 205 2.41 14.14 -7.88
CA GLU A 205 2.59 14.47 -6.47
C GLU A 205 1.51 13.84 -5.59
N ASP A 206 0.25 13.86 -6.04
CA ASP A 206 -0.88 13.27 -5.31
C ASP A 206 -0.75 11.74 -5.25
N VAL A 207 -0.31 11.12 -6.35
CA VAL A 207 -0.12 9.66 -6.41
C VAL A 207 1.10 9.24 -5.58
N VAL A 208 2.19 10.03 -5.60
CA VAL A 208 3.37 9.81 -4.74
C VAL A 208 2.96 9.84 -3.26
N ALA A 209 2.17 10.84 -2.85
CA ALA A 209 1.67 10.93 -1.49
C ALA A 209 0.81 9.72 -1.11
N LYS A 210 -0.11 9.32 -1.98
CA LYS A 210 -0.99 8.16 -1.78
C LYS A 210 -0.20 6.85 -1.66
N ILE A 211 0.74 6.61 -2.58
CA ILE A 211 1.62 5.44 -2.53
C ILE A 211 2.44 5.42 -1.23
N GLY A 212 2.97 6.59 -0.84
CA GLY A 212 3.76 6.73 0.39
C GLY A 212 2.95 6.43 1.66
N GLN A 213 1.65 6.74 1.66
CA GLN A 213 0.71 6.44 2.76
C GLN A 213 0.22 4.99 2.72
N SER A 214 0.20 4.39 1.55
CA SER A 214 -0.32 3.02 1.37
C SER A 214 0.64 1.97 1.89
N SER A 215 0.08 0.86 2.39
CA SER A 215 0.81 -0.36 2.71
C SER A 215 0.94 -1.31 1.52
N ALA A 216 0.42 -0.96 0.34
CA ALA A 216 0.48 -1.80 -0.84
C ALA A 216 1.89 -1.88 -1.42
N ALA A 217 2.35 -3.10 -1.73
CA ALA A 217 3.57 -3.32 -2.50
C ALA A 217 3.24 -3.41 -3.99
N VAL A 218 3.96 -2.67 -4.83
CA VAL A 218 3.75 -2.67 -6.28
C VAL A 218 4.83 -3.46 -6.98
N TYR A 219 4.44 -4.55 -7.62
CA TYR A 219 5.28 -5.34 -8.49
C TYR A 219 4.99 -4.96 -9.93
N ALA A 220 6.02 -4.67 -10.69
CA ALA A 220 5.87 -4.21 -12.06
C ALA A 220 6.55 -5.17 -13.04
N LEU A 221 5.77 -5.73 -13.94
CA LEU A 221 6.22 -6.50 -15.09
C LEU A 221 6.05 -5.66 -16.34
N THR A 222 7.16 -5.19 -16.91
CA THR A 222 7.09 -4.29 -18.05
C THR A 222 7.51 -4.94 -19.35
N PHE A 223 6.83 -4.55 -20.42
CA PHE A 223 7.23 -4.86 -21.78
C PHE A 223 7.81 -3.63 -22.44
N SER A 224 8.78 -3.81 -23.32
CA SER A 224 9.39 -2.71 -24.06
C SER A 224 8.92 -2.71 -25.50
N PRO A 225 8.31 -1.63 -25.99
CA PRO A 225 7.92 -1.51 -27.39
C PRO A 225 9.13 -1.34 -28.34
N SER A 226 10.34 -1.08 -27.83
CA SER A 226 11.54 -0.98 -28.65
C SER A 226 12.82 -1.42 -27.93
N ARG A 227 13.74 -2.05 -28.69
CA ARG A 227 15.04 -2.54 -28.19
C ARG A 227 15.95 -1.47 -27.59
N SER A 228 15.76 -0.19 -27.93
CA SER A 228 16.57 0.94 -27.44
C SER A 228 16.39 1.20 -25.93
N ASN A 229 15.22 0.90 -25.36
CA ASN A 229 14.96 1.11 -23.93
C ASN A 229 15.60 0.06 -23.02
N ILE A 230 16.04 -1.08 -23.57
CA ILE A 230 16.71 -2.13 -22.78
C ILE A 230 18.06 -1.67 -22.25
N LEU A 231 18.80 -0.90 -23.04
CA LEU A 231 20.12 -0.39 -22.67
C LEU A 231 20.07 0.71 -21.59
N ASP A 232 19.03 1.56 -21.62
CA ASP A 232 18.85 2.61 -20.61
C ASP A 232 18.39 2.03 -19.26
N THR A 233 17.67 0.92 -19.28
CA THR A 233 17.20 0.23 -18.07
C THR A 233 18.33 -0.57 -17.40
N MET A 234 19.28 -1.11 -18.18
CA MET A 234 20.48 -1.80 -17.65
C MET A 234 21.51 -0.84 -17.05
N ARG A 235 21.50 0.45 -17.42
CA ARG A 235 22.29 1.50 -16.78
C ARG A 235 21.56 1.99 -15.52
N GLY A 236 21.59 1.17 -14.48
CA GLY A 236 20.92 1.33 -13.21
C GLY A 236 20.82 2.76 -12.68
N ASN A 237 19.62 3.31 -12.64
CA ASN A 237 19.34 4.42 -11.74
C ASN A 237 19.06 3.80 -10.36
N ASN A 238 20.09 3.66 -9.55
CA ASN A 238 19.97 3.26 -8.17
C ASN A 238 19.30 4.40 -7.40
N MET A 239 18.00 4.32 -7.15
CA MET A 239 17.32 5.25 -6.23
C MET A 239 17.91 5.18 -4.81
N ASN A 240 18.70 4.15 -4.51
CA ASN A 240 19.43 4.01 -3.24
C ASN A 240 20.61 5.00 -3.08
N GLU A 241 20.98 5.77 -4.10
CA GLU A 241 22.06 6.77 -4.02
C GLU A 241 21.56 8.21 -3.79
N MET A 242 20.31 8.40 -3.42
CA MET A 242 19.80 9.72 -3.06
C MET A 242 20.46 10.20 -1.77
N HIS A 243 21.23 11.26 -1.86
CA HIS A 243 21.78 11.94 -0.69
C HIS A 243 20.65 12.70 0.04
N PRO A 244 20.61 12.67 1.39
CA PRO A 244 19.65 13.44 2.15
C PRO A 244 19.76 14.92 1.79
N SER A 245 18.66 15.53 1.41
CA SER A 245 18.58 16.97 1.16
C SER A 245 17.89 17.65 2.35
N PRO A 246 18.37 18.82 2.81
CA PRO A 246 17.67 19.58 3.85
C PRO A 246 16.34 20.18 3.36
N ASP A 247 16.06 20.14 2.07
CA ASP A 247 14.80 20.62 1.50
C ASP A 247 13.75 19.51 1.55
N LEU A 248 12.67 19.74 2.30
CA LEU A 248 11.56 18.80 2.49
C LEU A 248 10.81 18.46 1.19
N LEU A 249 10.92 19.30 0.16
CA LEU A 249 10.28 19.08 -1.14
C LEU A 249 11.18 18.30 -2.10
N ALA A 250 12.48 18.24 -1.86
CA ALA A 250 13.43 17.58 -2.75
C ALA A 250 13.10 16.10 -3.01
N PRO A 251 12.74 15.28 -2.01
CA PRO A 251 12.36 13.87 -2.25
C PRO A 251 11.16 13.74 -3.18
N LEU A 252 10.16 14.60 -3.03
CA LEU A 252 8.96 14.58 -3.87
C LEU A 252 9.29 14.96 -5.32
N ILE A 253 10.08 16.01 -5.53
CA ILE A 253 10.53 16.43 -6.87
C ILE A 253 11.34 15.32 -7.54
N MET A 254 12.25 14.68 -6.80
CA MET A 254 13.08 13.60 -7.34
C MET A 254 12.24 12.36 -7.70
N ALA A 255 11.25 12.00 -6.87
CA ALA A 255 10.32 10.92 -7.17
C ALA A 255 9.50 11.23 -8.43
N ALA A 256 9.00 12.46 -8.57
CA ALA A 256 8.25 12.89 -9.74
C ALA A 256 9.09 12.85 -11.03
N GLU A 257 10.34 13.31 -10.99
CA GLU A 257 11.25 13.23 -12.15
C GLU A 257 11.64 11.78 -12.50
N ALA A 258 11.82 10.92 -11.50
CA ALA A 258 12.07 9.49 -11.72
C ALA A 258 10.87 8.81 -12.38
N MET A 259 9.65 9.15 -11.96
CA MET A 259 8.41 8.64 -12.56
C MET A 259 8.26 9.02 -14.02
N LYS A 260 8.65 10.22 -14.43
CA LYS A 260 8.64 10.62 -15.85
C LYS A 260 9.55 9.75 -16.73
N LYS A 261 10.63 9.22 -16.16
CA LYS A 261 11.57 8.36 -16.88
C LYS A 261 11.08 6.91 -16.97
N ASN A 262 10.70 6.33 -15.85
CA ASN A 262 10.20 4.96 -15.76
C ASN A 262 9.23 4.85 -14.58
N MET A 263 7.96 5.00 -14.89
CA MET A 263 6.90 5.05 -13.88
C MET A 263 6.80 3.74 -13.08
N PRO A 264 6.64 2.56 -13.70
CA PRO A 264 6.50 1.30 -12.96
C PRO A 264 7.71 0.99 -12.06
N LYS A 265 8.94 1.27 -12.55
CA LYS A 265 10.17 1.07 -11.76
C LYS A 265 10.19 1.94 -10.51
N THR A 266 9.82 3.21 -10.66
CA THR A 266 9.81 4.17 -9.55
C THR A 266 8.79 3.79 -8.50
N VAL A 267 7.57 3.43 -8.92
CA VAL A 267 6.50 3.02 -8.00
C VAL A 267 6.87 1.73 -7.27
N ALA A 268 7.44 0.74 -7.97
CA ALA A 268 7.91 -0.50 -7.36
C ALA A 268 8.97 -0.22 -6.28
N ALA A 269 9.97 0.61 -6.59
CA ALA A 269 11.02 0.99 -5.63
C ALA A 269 10.46 1.73 -4.41
N MET A 270 9.51 2.65 -4.59
CA MET A 270 8.90 3.40 -3.49
C MET A 270 8.12 2.50 -2.53
N THR A 271 7.51 1.45 -3.03
CA THR A 271 6.64 0.55 -2.25
C THR A 271 7.33 -0.71 -1.76
N GLY A 272 8.58 -0.95 -2.16
CA GLY A 272 9.34 -2.16 -1.81
C GLY A 272 8.96 -3.38 -2.63
N GLY A 273 8.26 -3.21 -3.74
CA GLY A 273 8.03 -4.27 -4.72
C GLY A 273 9.22 -4.46 -5.65
N GLU A 274 8.99 -5.17 -6.74
CA GLU A 274 10.02 -5.50 -7.71
C GLU A 274 9.65 -4.99 -9.11
N TYR A 275 10.66 -4.65 -9.86
CA TYR A 275 10.52 -4.23 -11.25
C TYR A 275 11.29 -5.20 -12.14
N GLU A 276 10.59 -5.82 -13.07
CA GLU A 276 11.15 -6.77 -14.01
C GLU A 276 10.66 -6.49 -15.42
N MET A 277 11.43 -6.94 -16.42
CA MET A 277 11.08 -6.81 -17.82
C MET A 277 10.91 -8.19 -18.46
N PHE A 278 9.97 -8.26 -19.39
CA PHE A 278 9.80 -9.45 -20.23
C PHE A 278 9.74 -9.08 -21.72
N ALA A 279 10.22 -9.98 -22.56
CA ALA A 279 10.20 -9.85 -24.00
C ALA A 279 9.62 -11.11 -24.69
N THR A 280 9.46 -12.21 -23.94
CA THR A 280 8.93 -13.49 -24.43
C THR A 280 8.00 -14.08 -23.38
N GLY A 281 7.10 -15.00 -23.78
CA GLY A 281 6.26 -15.73 -22.84
C GLY A 281 7.06 -16.50 -21.79
N LYS A 282 8.16 -17.17 -22.22
CA LYS A 282 9.03 -17.88 -21.28
C LYS A 282 9.63 -16.96 -20.20
N ASN A 283 10.04 -15.74 -20.60
CA ASN A 283 10.56 -14.76 -19.63
C ASN A 283 9.43 -14.27 -18.69
N PHE A 284 8.23 -14.05 -19.23
CA PHE A 284 7.07 -13.69 -18.43
C PHE A 284 6.79 -14.77 -17.38
N ASP A 285 6.72 -16.04 -17.78
CA ASP A 285 6.47 -17.16 -16.88
C ASP A 285 7.53 -17.26 -15.78
N LEU A 286 8.81 -17.11 -16.10
CA LEU A 286 9.88 -17.10 -15.10
C LEU A 286 9.72 -15.95 -14.11
N ARG A 287 9.40 -14.73 -14.57
CA ARG A 287 9.19 -13.57 -13.68
C ARG A 287 7.96 -13.74 -12.78
N MET A 288 6.93 -14.39 -13.27
CA MET A 288 5.75 -14.71 -12.43
C MET A 288 6.07 -15.75 -11.37
N ILE A 289 6.91 -16.75 -11.67
CA ILE A 289 7.38 -17.72 -10.68
C ILE A 289 8.23 -17.01 -9.61
N ASP A 290 9.19 -16.16 -10.02
CA ASP A 290 9.99 -15.35 -9.11
C ASP A 290 9.09 -14.48 -8.23
N PHE A 291 8.11 -13.79 -8.82
CA PHE A 291 7.14 -12.97 -8.11
C PHE A 291 6.38 -13.79 -7.04
N SER A 292 5.84 -14.96 -7.41
CA SER A 292 5.11 -15.81 -6.47
C SER A 292 5.98 -16.26 -5.30
N ASN A 293 7.21 -16.66 -5.56
CA ASN A 293 8.16 -17.07 -4.51
C ASN A 293 8.54 -15.90 -3.60
N HIS A 294 8.78 -14.72 -4.17
CA HIS A 294 9.20 -13.53 -3.44
C HIS A 294 8.07 -12.90 -2.61
N LEU A 295 6.82 -13.12 -3.01
CA LEU A 295 5.65 -12.57 -2.33
C LEU A 295 5.57 -13.05 -0.87
N HIS A 296 5.90 -14.31 -0.62
CA HIS A 296 5.80 -14.96 0.70
C HIS A 296 7.13 -15.01 1.47
N SER A 297 8.23 -14.52 0.88
CA SER A 297 9.58 -14.69 1.44
C SER A 297 10.21 -13.37 1.92
N ARG A 298 9.39 -12.45 2.44
CA ARG A 298 9.85 -11.15 2.88
C ARG A 298 10.01 -11.07 4.39
N TYR A 299 11.08 -10.42 4.82
CA TYR A 299 11.20 -9.95 6.20
C TYR A 299 10.26 -8.77 6.42
N LEU A 300 9.58 -8.75 7.54
CA LEU A 300 8.72 -7.63 7.93
C LEU A 300 9.48 -6.80 8.97
N LEU A 301 10.14 -5.75 8.52
CA LEU A 301 10.83 -4.82 9.40
C LEU A 301 9.86 -3.74 9.85
N SER A 302 10.01 -3.25 11.07
CA SER A 302 9.28 -2.08 11.54
C SER A 302 10.20 -1.10 12.28
N ILE A 303 9.90 0.18 12.13
CA ILE A 303 10.58 1.28 12.81
C ILE A 303 9.56 2.24 13.41
N GLU A 304 9.94 2.92 14.47
CA GLU A 304 9.23 4.08 15.02
C GLU A 304 10.07 5.34 14.75
N PRO A 305 9.72 6.13 13.71
CA PRO A 305 10.48 7.33 13.39
C PRO A 305 10.58 8.30 14.57
N ARG A 306 11.79 8.74 14.92
CA ARG A 306 12.03 9.57 16.14
C ARG A 306 11.43 10.96 16.04
N SER A 307 11.30 11.53 14.85
CA SER A 307 10.76 12.87 14.64
C SER A 307 10.25 13.02 13.22
N PRO A 308 9.10 12.41 12.86
CA PRO A 308 8.61 12.51 11.51
C PRO A 308 8.11 13.93 11.23
N HIS A 309 8.75 14.62 10.29
CA HIS A 309 8.16 15.80 9.67
C HIS A 309 7.02 15.37 8.73
N GLY A 310 6.12 16.27 8.38
CA GLY A 310 5.10 15.95 7.37
C GLY A 310 5.71 15.87 5.97
N GLY A 311 5.29 14.89 5.18
CA GLY A 311 5.70 14.75 3.79
C GLY A 311 6.32 13.40 3.45
N LEU A 312 7.02 13.35 2.32
CA LEU A 312 7.71 12.17 1.83
C LEU A 312 9.05 12.00 2.51
N HIS A 313 9.23 10.88 3.20
CA HIS A 313 10.48 10.45 3.82
C HIS A 313 11.22 9.46 2.93
N GLN A 314 12.55 9.51 2.97
CA GLN A 314 13.41 8.55 2.30
C GLN A 314 13.85 7.45 3.26
N LEU A 315 13.62 6.21 2.86
CA LEU A 315 14.07 5.03 3.59
C LEU A 315 15.24 4.37 2.86
N ARG A 316 16.25 3.99 3.61
CA ARG A 316 17.34 3.17 3.12
C ARG A 316 17.50 1.95 4.02
N VAL A 317 17.32 0.78 3.42
CA VAL A 317 17.50 -0.51 4.11
C VAL A 317 18.75 -1.19 3.57
N ARG A 318 19.64 -1.60 4.45
CA ARG A 318 20.85 -2.33 4.10
C ARG A 318 21.17 -3.39 5.15
N LEU A 319 22.02 -4.34 4.80
CA LEU A 319 22.57 -5.28 5.77
C LEU A 319 23.83 -4.68 6.41
N ARG A 320 24.01 -4.91 7.71
CA ARG A 320 25.22 -4.51 8.45
C ARG A 320 26.46 -5.19 7.87
N ASN A 321 26.32 -6.47 7.47
CA ASN A 321 27.34 -7.27 6.82
C ASN A 321 26.79 -7.78 5.47
N ALA A 322 26.70 -6.90 4.47
CA ALA A 322 26.04 -7.20 3.21
C ALA A 322 26.76 -8.33 2.42
N GLY A 323 28.10 -8.29 2.34
CA GLY A 323 28.84 -9.12 1.37
C GLY A 323 28.27 -8.86 -0.03
N ASP A 324 28.00 -9.93 -0.77
CA ASP A 324 27.39 -9.87 -2.11
C ASP A 324 25.86 -9.89 -2.12
N ARG A 325 25.23 -9.75 -0.94
CA ARG A 325 23.77 -9.77 -0.80
C ARG A 325 23.17 -8.42 -1.10
N THR A 326 21.99 -8.43 -1.71
CA THR A 326 21.18 -7.24 -2.02
C THR A 326 19.90 -7.23 -1.22
N VAL A 327 19.44 -6.04 -0.81
CA VAL A 327 18.18 -5.85 -0.10
C VAL A 327 17.24 -5.07 -1.02
N LEU A 328 16.06 -5.62 -1.23
CA LEU A 328 14.95 -4.96 -1.90
C LEU A 328 13.91 -4.61 -0.85
N ALA A 329 13.71 -3.33 -0.59
CA ALA A 329 12.78 -2.82 0.39
C ALA A 329 12.17 -1.51 -0.10
N ARG A 330 11.10 -1.07 0.54
CA ARG A 330 10.51 0.23 0.18
C ARG A 330 11.52 1.36 0.45
N SER A 331 11.61 2.29 -0.50
CA SER A 331 12.56 3.40 -0.44
C SER A 331 11.96 4.70 0.11
N SER A 332 10.65 4.72 0.39
CA SER A 332 10.00 5.92 0.90
C SER A 332 8.69 5.60 1.63
N TYR A 333 8.26 6.51 2.49
CA TYR A 333 6.93 6.53 3.07
C TYR A 333 6.45 7.97 3.25
N TRP A 334 5.14 8.17 3.44
CA TRP A 334 4.57 9.48 3.70
C TRP A 334 4.16 9.59 5.16
N ALA A 335 4.72 10.55 5.88
CA ALA A 335 4.30 10.87 7.24
C ALA A 335 3.23 11.96 7.23
N ALA A 336 2.18 11.78 8.04
CA ALA A 336 1.27 12.87 8.37
C ALA A 336 2.04 13.80 9.32
N GLY A 337 2.21 15.06 8.96
CA GLY A 337 2.88 16.03 9.83
C GLY A 337 2.24 16.07 11.22
N ALA A 338 3.03 16.32 12.25
CA ALA A 338 2.53 16.57 13.60
C ALA A 338 1.54 17.74 13.55
N LYS A 339 0.30 17.50 14.00
CA LYS A 339 -0.72 18.55 14.15
C LYS A 339 -0.42 19.44 15.33
#